data_6cea57b30a8459896239400139676c16
#
_entry.id   6cea57b30a8459896239400139676c16
#
_cell.length_a   1.000
_cell.length_b   1.000
_cell.length_c   1.000
_cell.angle_alpha   90.00
_cell.angle_beta   90.00
_cell.angle_gamma   90.00
#
_symmetry.space_group_name_H-M   'P 1'
#
loop_
_entity.id
_entity.type
_entity.pdbx_description
1 polymer ?
#
loop_
_entity_poly.entity_id
_entity_poly.type
_entity_poly.pdbx_seq_one_letter_code
_entity_poly.pdbx_strand_id
1 'polypeptide(L)'
;MTVGILIVSHSAAIATGTVELARQMAADVPLVAAGGTDDGGIGTSFEAITAGIEELADAEAVVVLCDLGSAYLTTDTALDFLDDDVRARVHVSQAPLVEGAVAAAVAAQTGGDVDAVLAAAASAAGSEADASRASSPSGDGPGGAVPVSGTGSVDDVAASETVELVNESGLHARPAAEFVKTAAKFDAEVRVNGVDAKSLLAIMALALPRGASVTIEGTGADAQDAVDALVALVRSGFGE
;
A
#
# COMPACT_ATOMS: atom_id res chain seq x y z
N MET A 1 5.27 11.10 -12.83
CA MET A 1 3.81 11.38 -12.79
C MET A 1 3.44 11.64 -11.35
N THR A 2 2.76 12.74 -11.03
CA THR A 2 2.39 13.05 -9.65
C THR A 2 0.95 12.62 -9.42
N VAL A 3 0.72 11.67 -8.50
CA VAL A 3 -0.62 11.21 -8.10
C VAL A 3 -0.96 11.80 -6.74
N GLY A 4 -2.08 12.56 -6.67
CA GLY A 4 -2.66 13.04 -5.43
C GLY A 4 -3.68 12.03 -4.87
N ILE A 5 -3.91 12.05 -3.57
CA ILE A 5 -4.86 11.15 -2.92
C ILE A 5 -5.84 11.95 -2.08
N LEU A 6 -7.13 11.75 -2.32
CA LEU A 6 -8.23 12.34 -1.55
C LEU A 6 -8.88 11.27 -0.68
N ILE A 7 -8.94 11.51 0.62
CA ILE A 7 -9.57 10.63 1.60
C ILE A 7 -10.95 11.19 1.94
N VAL A 8 -12.00 10.47 1.54
CA VAL A 8 -13.39 10.84 1.80
C VAL A 8 -13.98 9.97 2.90
N SER A 9 -14.44 10.58 4.00
CA SER A 9 -14.99 9.85 5.13
C SER A 9 -16.18 10.60 5.74
N HIS A 10 -17.12 9.84 6.34
CA HIS A 10 -18.21 10.42 7.14
C HIS A 10 -17.70 11.14 8.39
N SER A 11 -16.48 10.89 8.81
CA SER A 11 -15.86 11.49 9.98
C SER A 11 -14.62 12.30 9.60
N ALA A 12 -14.61 13.59 9.96
CA ALA A 12 -13.43 14.44 9.79
C ALA A 12 -12.19 13.86 10.48
N ALA A 13 -12.36 13.26 11.67
CA ALA A 13 -11.27 12.63 12.41
C ALA A 13 -10.70 11.40 11.70
N ILE A 14 -11.55 10.56 11.06
CA ILE A 14 -11.10 9.40 10.28
C ILE A 14 -10.32 9.88 9.05
N ALA A 15 -10.88 10.81 8.28
CA ALA A 15 -10.20 11.33 7.09
C ALA A 15 -8.83 11.93 7.44
N THR A 16 -8.78 12.81 8.44
CA THR A 16 -7.54 13.46 8.90
C THR A 16 -6.54 12.45 9.43
N GLY A 17 -6.97 11.51 10.29
CA GLY A 17 -6.09 10.48 10.86
C GLY A 17 -5.52 9.53 9.80
N THR A 18 -6.31 9.20 8.78
CA THR A 18 -5.84 8.39 7.64
C THR A 18 -4.76 9.14 6.84
N VAL A 19 -4.97 10.43 6.55
CA VAL A 19 -3.97 11.29 5.90
C VAL A 19 -2.70 11.41 6.75
N GLU A 20 -2.83 11.63 8.06
CA GLU A 20 -1.69 11.71 8.98
C GLU A 20 -0.88 10.40 9.00
N LEU A 21 -1.56 9.25 9.03
CA LEU A 21 -0.92 7.94 8.99
C LEU A 21 -0.17 7.73 7.66
N ALA A 22 -0.82 8.01 6.53
CA ALA A 22 -0.20 7.85 5.20
C ALA A 22 1.02 8.76 5.02
N ARG A 23 1.00 9.99 5.54
CA ARG A 23 2.13 10.93 5.52
C ARG A 23 3.37 10.44 6.27
N GLN A 24 3.23 9.57 7.28
CA GLN A 24 4.39 8.99 7.96
C GLN A 24 5.24 8.12 7.02
N MET A 25 4.63 7.58 5.98
CA MET A 25 5.26 6.65 5.04
C MET A 25 5.47 7.27 3.65
N ALA A 26 4.74 8.34 3.36
CA ALA A 26 4.73 9.01 2.05
C ALA A 26 4.66 10.54 2.22
N ALA A 27 5.76 11.13 2.71
CA ALA A 27 5.80 12.54 3.12
C ALA A 27 5.66 13.54 1.96
N ASP A 28 6.05 13.15 0.74
CA ASP A 28 6.06 14.03 -0.44
C ASP A 28 4.80 13.88 -1.31
N VAL A 29 3.90 12.96 -0.97
CA VAL A 29 2.66 12.75 -1.73
C VAL A 29 1.62 13.79 -1.35
N PRO A 30 0.95 14.46 -2.31
CA PRO A 30 -0.20 15.31 -2.04
C PRO A 30 -1.37 14.48 -1.48
N LEU A 31 -1.70 14.70 -0.20
CA LEU A 31 -2.76 13.98 0.52
C LEU A 31 -3.74 14.99 1.10
N VAL A 32 -5.03 14.86 0.79
CA VAL A 32 -6.09 15.75 1.26
C VAL A 32 -7.18 14.96 1.96
N ALA A 33 -7.75 15.51 3.02
CA ALA A 33 -8.84 14.94 3.79
C ALA A 33 -10.15 15.69 3.54
N ALA A 34 -11.20 14.98 3.12
CA ALA A 34 -12.57 15.47 3.01
C ALA A 34 -13.49 14.63 3.89
N GLY A 35 -13.69 15.04 5.13
CA GLY A 35 -14.46 14.25 6.10
C GLY A 35 -15.42 15.09 6.94
N GLY A 36 -16.56 14.49 7.27
CA GLY A 36 -17.64 15.14 8.02
C GLY A 36 -18.53 16.01 7.14
N THR A 37 -19.51 16.63 7.77
CA THR A 37 -20.40 17.62 7.17
C THR A 37 -19.86 19.04 7.40
N ASP A 38 -20.38 20.05 6.67
CA ASP A 38 -19.92 21.45 6.75
C ASP A 38 -20.13 22.09 8.14
N ASP A 39 -21.08 21.56 8.91
CA ASP A 39 -21.35 21.96 10.29
C ASP A 39 -20.53 21.13 11.33
N GLY A 40 -19.62 20.28 10.86
CA GLY A 40 -18.73 19.46 11.71
C GLY A 40 -19.37 18.19 12.24
N GLY A 41 -20.52 17.76 11.71
CA GLY A 41 -21.21 16.52 12.05
C GLY A 41 -20.66 15.30 11.33
N ILE A 42 -21.34 14.16 11.54
CA ILE A 42 -21.07 12.91 10.83
C ILE A 42 -21.85 12.91 9.50
N GLY A 43 -21.17 12.68 8.40
CA GLY A 43 -21.72 12.67 7.04
C GLY A 43 -20.63 13.05 6.03
N THR A 44 -21.02 13.23 4.77
CA THR A 44 -20.11 13.66 3.69
C THR A 44 -20.55 15.01 3.15
N SER A 45 -19.60 15.87 2.85
CA SER A 45 -19.79 17.20 2.27
C SER A 45 -19.39 17.18 0.80
N PHE A 46 -20.33 17.62 -0.06
CA PHE A 46 -20.07 17.84 -1.48
C PHE A 46 -19.00 18.93 -1.66
N GLU A 47 -19.11 20.02 -0.90
CA GLU A 47 -18.20 21.13 -0.94
C GLU A 47 -16.78 20.73 -0.53
N ALA A 48 -16.63 19.92 0.54
CA ALA A 48 -15.34 19.44 0.99
C ALA A 48 -14.67 18.50 -0.03
N ILE A 49 -15.45 17.66 -0.71
CA ILE A 49 -14.93 16.77 -1.76
C ILE A 49 -14.46 17.59 -2.96
N THR A 50 -15.27 18.53 -3.43
CA THR A 50 -14.91 19.41 -4.57
C THR A 50 -13.67 20.25 -4.26
N ALA A 51 -13.63 20.88 -3.08
CA ALA A 51 -12.47 21.65 -2.64
C ALA A 51 -11.21 20.77 -2.51
N GLY A 52 -11.35 19.51 -2.04
CA GLY A 52 -10.23 18.58 -1.96
C GLY A 52 -9.68 18.19 -3.33
N ILE A 53 -10.53 18.03 -4.35
CA ILE A 53 -10.11 17.79 -5.73
C ILE A 53 -9.39 19.03 -6.30
N GLU A 54 -9.89 20.23 -6.01
CA GLU A 54 -9.28 21.50 -6.42
C GLU A 54 -7.91 21.71 -5.75
N GLU A 55 -7.75 21.34 -4.47
CA GLU A 55 -6.46 21.40 -3.76
C GLU A 55 -5.41 20.49 -4.42
N LEU A 56 -5.85 19.40 -5.07
CA LEU A 56 -5.01 18.47 -5.82
C LEU A 56 -4.87 18.84 -7.31
N ALA A 57 -5.16 20.09 -7.69
CA ALA A 57 -5.15 20.52 -9.10
C ALA A 57 -3.79 20.35 -9.78
N ASP A 58 -2.68 20.47 -9.05
CA ASP A 58 -1.32 20.31 -9.57
C ASP A 58 -0.92 18.83 -9.79
N ALA A 59 -1.69 17.86 -9.29
CA ALA A 59 -1.46 16.45 -9.53
C ALA A 59 -1.95 16.05 -10.93
N GLU A 60 -1.20 15.18 -11.62
CA GLU A 60 -1.57 14.69 -12.95
C GLU A 60 -2.76 13.73 -12.89
N ALA A 61 -2.92 13.01 -11.76
CA ALA A 61 -4.10 12.20 -11.46
C ALA A 61 -4.45 12.27 -9.96
N VAL A 62 -5.73 12.06 -9.63
CA VAL A 62 -6.23 12.02 -8.26
C VAL A 62 -6.91 10.68 -8.00
N VAL A 63 -6.48 9.97 -6.96
CA VAL A 63 -7.12 8.76 -6.48
C VAL A 63 -7.96 9.08 -5.25
N VAL A 64 -9.26 8.77 -5.31
CA VAL A 64 -10.21 9.00 -4.22
C VAL A 64 -10.50 7.67 -3.52
N LEU A 65 -10.35 7.64 -2.19
CA LEU A 65 -10.76 6.51 -1.36
C LEU A 65 -11.88 6.93 -0.42
N CYS A 66 -12.90 6.08 -0.30
CA CYS A 66 -14.11 6.34 0.48
C CYS A 66 -14.30 5.27 1.56
N ASP A 67 -14.92 5.64 2.71
CA ASP A 67 -15.19 4.72 3.81
C ASP A 67 -16.46 3.87 3.62
N LEU A 68 -17.59 4.51 3.31
CA LEU A 68 -18.89 3.85 3.23
C LEU A 68 -19.60 4.17 1.92
N GLY A 69 -20.64 3.38 1.58
CA GLY A 69 -21.35 3.49 0.31
C GLY A 69 -21.88 4.89 -0.03
N SER A 70 -22.39 5.64 0.97
CA SER A 70 -22.87 7.02 0.75
C SER A 70 -21.75 8.02 0.43
N ALA A 71 -20.52 7.78 0.87
CA ALA A 71 -19.38 8.60 0.48
C ALA A 71 -19.08 8.46 -1.02
N TYR A 72 -19.22 7.25 -1.59
CA TYR A 72 -19.11 7.03 -3.02
C TYR A 72 -20.16 7.80 -3.80
N LEU A 73 -21.44 7.77 -3.32
CA LEU A 73 -22.53 8.50 -3.98
C LEU A 73 -22.33 10.01 -3.98
N THR A 74 -21.85 10.58 -2.85
CA THR A 74 -21.54 12.02 -2.77
C THR A 74 -20.34 12.36 -3.66
N THR A 75 -19.33 11.49 -3.70
CA THR A 75 -18.16 11.66 -4.59
C THR A 75 -18.58 11.61 -6.06
N ASP A 76 -19.37 10.62 -6.47
CA ASP A 76 -19.88 10.53 -7.86
C ASP A 76 -20.67 11.77 -8.23
N THR A 77 -21.52 12.26 -7.30
CA THR A 77 -22.27 13.51 -7.51
C THR A 77 -21.31 14.69 -7.68
N ALA A 78 -20.26 14.80 -6.87
CA ALA A 78 -19.27 15.88 -7.01
C ALA A 78 -18.56 15.81 -8.36
N LEU A 79 -18.20 14.61 -8.83
CA LEU A 79 -17.57 14.39 -10.12
C LEU A 79 -18.47 14.81 -11.31
N ASP A 80 -19.78 14.69 -11.19
CA ASP A 80 -20.71 15.09 -12.26
C ASP A 80 -20.79 16.62 -12.45
N PHE A 81 -20.33 17.40 -11.48
CA PHE A 81 -20.28 18.86 -11.54
C PHE A 81 -18.89 19.41 -11.92
N LEU A 82 -17.88 18.55 -12.11
CA LEU A 82 -16.55 18.98 -12.54
C LEU A 82 -16.49 19.15 -14.06
N ASP A 83 -15.57 19.98 -14.52
CA ASP A 83 -15.23 20.06 -15.93
C ASP A 83 -14.67 18.72 -16.43
N ASP A 84 -14.94 18.38 -17.70
CA ASP A 84 -14.60 17.07 -18.29
C ASP A 84 -13.10 16.72 -18.16
N ASP A 85 -12.22 17.69 -18.31
CA ASP A 85 -10.77 17.52 -18.19
C ASP A 85 -10.33 17.24 -16.74
N VAL A 86 -10.97 17.86 -15.75
CA VAL A 86 -10.73 17.58 -14.33
C VAL A 86 -11.26 16.20 -13.97
N ARG A 87 -12.50 15.88 -14.38
CA ARG A 87 -13.13 14.58 -14.14
C ARG A 87 -12.30 13.43 -14.70
N ALA A 88 -11.72 13.58 -15.90
CA ALA A 88 -10.95 12.52 -16.58
C ALA A 88 -9.70 12.07 -15.80
N ARG A 89 -9.17 12.91 -14.91
CA ARG A 89 -8.01 12.59 -14.09
C ARG A 89 -8.34 12.12 -12.67
N VAL A 90 -9.62 12.06 -12.28
CA VAL A 90 -10.06 11.60 -10.95
C VAL A 90 -10.55 10.16 -11.02
N HIS A 91 -9.98 9.30 -10.19
CA HIS A 91 -10.23 7.87 -10.15
C HIS A 91 -10.70 7.44 -8.77
N VAL A 92 -11.90 6.85 -8.66
CA VAL A 92 -12.47 6.39 -7.39
C VAL A 92 -12.09 4.92 -7.17
N SER A 93 -11.42 4.63 -6.06
CA SER A 93 -11.00 3.27 -5.68
C SER A 93 -12.02 2.62 -4.74
N GLN A 94 -12.26 1.32 -4.92
CA GLN A 94 -13.09 0.50 -4.03
C GLN A 94 -12.28 -0.19 -2.92
N ALA A 95 -11.03 0.20 -2.74
CA ALA A 95 -10.14 -0.37 -1.73
C ALA A 95 -10.59 -0.01 -0.30
N PRO A 96 -10.24 -0.82 0.73
CA PRO A 96 -10.39 -0.44 2.13
C PRO A 96 -9.73 0.90 2.42
N LEU A 97 -10.42 1.78 3.17
CA LEU A 97 -10.01 3.19 3.28
C LEU A 97 -8.60 3.36 3.83
N VAL A 98 -8.30 2.80 4.99
CA VAL A 98 -7.04 3.05 5.71
C VAL A 98 -5.88 2.31 5.06
N GLU A 99 -6.02 1.00 4.89
CA GLU A 99 -5.00 0.14 4.29
C GLU A 99 -4.73 0.53 2.84
N GLY A 100 -5.81 0.77 2.09
CA GLY A 100 -5.73 1.21 0.69
C GLY A 100 -5.06 2.58 0.54
N ALA A 101 -5.38 3.54 1.43
CA ALA A 101 -4.75 4.86 1.41
C ALA A 101 -3.24 4.80 1.67
N VAL A 102 -2.83 3.98 2.65
CA VAL A 102 -1.41 3.79 2.97
C VAL A 102 -0.67 3.13 1.81
N ALA A 103 -1.23 2.06 1.22
CA ALA A 103 -0.63 1.38 0.08
C ALA A 103 -0.54 2.28 -1.17
N ALA A 104 -1.62 3.02 -1.48
CA ALA A 104 -1.66 4.00 -2.55
C ALA A 104 -0.60 5.10 -2.37
N ALA A 105 -0.50 5.65 -1.15
CA ALA A 105 0.47 6.70 -0.84
C ALA A 105 1.92 6.23 -1.01
N VAL A 106 2.25 5.02 -0.57
CA VAL A 106 3.59 4.46 -0.75
C VAL A 106 3.89 4.20 -2.24
N ALA A 107 2.92 3.69 -3.01
CA ALA A 107 3.09 3.51 -4.45
C ALA A 107 3.31 4.86 -5.17
N ALA A 108 2.54 5.91 -4.83
CA ALA A 108 2.73 7.25 -5.36
C ALA A 108 4.10 7.84 -4.96
N GLN A 109 4.54 7.65 -3.71
CA GLN A 109 5.86 8.10 -3.21
C GLN A 109 7.02 7.46 -3.96
N THR A 110 6.85 6.23 -4.43
CA THR A 110 7.88 5.52 -5.21
C THR A 110 7.83 5.82 -6.71
N GLY A 111 6.96 6.75 -7.13
CA GLY A 111 6.85 7.21 -8.51
C GLY A 111 5.91 6.36 -9.38
N GLY A 112 5.05 5.56 -8.76
CA GLY A 112 4.00 4.82 -9.47
C GLY A 112 3.05 5.74 -10.23
N ASP A 113 2.61 5.30 -11.40
CA ASP A 113 1.52 5.95 -12.13
C ASP A 113 0.16 5.65 -11.48
N VAL A 114 -0.92 6.20 -12.04
CA VAL A 114 -2.27 6.04 -11.48
C VAL A 114 -2.70 4.57 -11.42
N ASP A 115 -2.34 3.76 -12.42
CA ASP A 115 -2.70 2.35 -12.46
C ASP A 115 -1.97 1.55 -11.37
N ALA A 116 -0.67 1.83 -11.15
CA ALA A 116 0.11 1.23 -10.09
C ALA A 116 -0.43 1.63 -8.69
N VAL A 117 -0.82 2.90 -8.52
CA VAL A 117 -1.40 3.41 -7.26
C VAL A 117 -2.75 2.75 -6.97
N LEU A 118 -3.63 2.61 -7.98
CA LEU A 118 -4.91 1.91 -7.85
C LEU A 118 -4.73 0.42 -7.56
N ALA A 119 -3.77 -0.23 -8.23
CA ALA A 119 -3.46 -1.64 -7.98
C ALA A 119 -2.92 -1.86 -6.55
N ALA A 120 -2.04 -0.97 -6.07
CA ALA A 120 -1.54 -1.01 -4.70
C ALA A 120 -2.66 -0.85 -3.68
N ALA A 121 -3.56 0.12 -3.88
CA ALA A 121 -4.75 0.29 -3.04
C ALA A 121 -5.63 -0.97 -3.01
N ALA A 122 -5.94 -1.53 -4.19
CA ALA A 122 -6.79 -2.70 -4.33
C ALA A 122 -6.20 -3.96 -3.69
N SER A 123 -4.87 -4.08 -3.60
CA SER A 123 -4.20 -5.21 -2.95
C SER A 123 -4.55 -5.32 -1.45
N ALA A 124 -5.01 -4.23 -0.82
CA ALA A 124 -5.49 -4.21 0.55
C ALA A 124 -6.70 -5.14 0.78
N ALA A 125 -7.60 -5.25 -0.20
CA ALA A 125 -8.77 -6.13 -0.11
C ALA A 125 -8.42 -7.62 -0.13
N GLY A 126 -7.27 -8.01 -0.74
CA GLY A 126 -6.79 -9.40 -0.79
C GLY A 126 -6.13 -9.87 0.49
N SER A 127 -5.51 -8.96 1.24
CA SER A 127 -4.78 -9.29 2.48
C SER A 127 -5.69 -9.81 3.60
N GLU A 128 -6.94 -9.34 3.68
CA GLU A 128 -7.91 -9.81 4.68
C GLU A 128 -8.40 -11.25 4.41
N ALA A 129 -8.53 -11.64 3.14
CA ALA A 129 -8.96 -12.99 2.77
C ALA A 129 -7.92 -14.06 3.14
N ASP A 130 -6.63 -13.73 3.07
CA ASP A 130 -5.54 -14.65 3.42
C ASP A 130 -5.30 -14.69 4.93
N ALA A 131 -5.44 -13.59 5.65
CA ALA A 131 -5.38 -13.55 7.11
C ALA A 131 -6.48 -14.39 7.77
N SER A 132 -7.70 -14.39 7.20
CA SER A 132 -8.83 -15.21 7.68
C SER A 132 -8.61 -16.71 7.47
N ARG A 133 -7.84 -17.12 6.46
CA ARG A 133 -7.49 -18.53 6.21
C ARG A 133 -6.40 -19.04 7.14
N ALA A 134 -5.49 -18.16 7.58
CA ALA A 134 -4.40 -18.52 8.48
C ALA A 134 -4.85 -18.76 9.94
N SER A 135 -6.05 -18.29 10.32
CA SER A 135 -6.57 -18.34 11.69
C SER A 135 -7.44 -19.57 12.01
N SER A 136 -7.62 -20.51 11.10
CA SER A 136 -8.38 -21.74 11.39
C SER A 136 -7.44 -22.77 12.04
N PRO A 137 -7.70 -23.22 13.27
CA PRO A 137 -6.91 -24.28 13.89
C PRO A 137 -7.18 -25.60 13.17
N SER A 138 -6.15 -26.13 12.51
CA SER A 138 -6.16 -27.46 11.89
C SER A 138 -6.33 -28.51 12.97
N GLY A 139 -7.51 -29.14 13.02
CA GLY A 139 -7.75 -30.34 13.80
C GLY A 139 -6.96 -31.51 13.23
N ASP A 140 -6.34 -32.25 14.15
CA ASP A 140 -5.59 -33.48 13.91
C ASP A 140 -6.36 -34.54 13.09
N GLY A 141 -5.71 -35.06 12.05
CA GLY A 141 -6.09 -36.31 11.38
C GLY A 141 -4.97 -36.80 10.47
N PRO A 142 -4.46 -38.03 10.65
CA PRO A 142 -3.31 -38.53 9.90
C PRO A 142 -3.73 -39.16 8.55
N GLY A 143 -3.03 -38.81 7.49
CA GLY A 143 -2.96 -39.70 6.32
C GLY A 143 -3.18 -39.04 4.96
N GLY A 144 -2.14 -39.08 4.13
CA GLY A 144 -2.27 -38.99 2.69
C GLY A 144 -1.37 -37.94 2.02
N ALA A 145 -0.14 -38.37 1.72
CA ALA A 145 0.73 -37.64 0.81
C ALA A 145 0.13 -37.66 -0.60
N VAL A 146 -0.23 -36.51 -1.13
CA VAL A 146 -0.40 -36.27 -2.56
C VAL A 146 0.66 -35.26 -3.00
N PRO A 147 1.45 -35.55 -4.04
CA PRO A 147 2.44 -34.62 -4.54
C PRO A 147 1.72 -33.53 -5.30
N VAL A 148 1.71 -32.32 -4.77
CA VAL A 148 1.36 -31.12 -5.54
C VAL A 148 2.58 -30.75 -6.39
N SER A 149 2.53 -31.15 -7.65
CA SER A 149 3.39 -30.60 -8.69
C SER A 149 2.94 -29.17 -8.98
N GLY A 150 3.49 -28.23 -8.25
CA GLY A 150 3.52 -26.81 -8.58
C GLY A 150 4.94 -26.52 -9.07
N THR A 151 5.20 -26.74 -10.35
CA THR A 151 6.42 -26.29 -11.02
C THR A 151 6.35 -24.77 -11.20
N GLY A 152 6.66 -24.02 -10.15
CA GLY A 152 7.25 -22.70 -10.30
C GLY A 152 8.75 -22.93 -10.46
N SER A 153 9.30 -22.53 -11.59
CA SER A 153 10.71 -22.68 -11.94
C SER A 153 11.57 -22.01 -10.86
N VAL A 154 12.36 -22.80 -10.13
CA VAL A 154 13.42 -22.33 -9.19
C VAL A 154 14.70 -21.93 -9.94
N ASP A 155 14.64 -21.68 -11.25
CA ASP A 155 15.82 -21.63 -12.12
C ASP A 155 16.27 -20.19 -12.49
N ASP A 156 15.82 -19.13 -11.80
CA ASP A 156 16.21 -17.78 -12.20
C ASP A 156 16.50 -16.81 -11.03
N VAL A 157 16.74 -17.30 -9.82
CA VAL A 157 17.19 -16.43 -8.71
C VAL A 157 18.65 -16.05 -8.96
N ALA A 158 18.87 -14.80 -9.37
CA ALA A 158 20.21 -14.27 -9.66
C ALA A 158 20.97 -13.89 -8.39
N ALA A 159 20.26 -13.51 -7.31
CA ALA A 159 20.83 -13.15 -6.01
C ALA A 159 19.88 -13.54 -4.87
N SER A 160 20.44 -14.04 -3.76
CA SER A 160 19.67 -14.36 -2.55
C SER A 160 20.53 -14.18 -1.31
N GLU A 161 19.98 -13.54 -0.27
CA GLU A 161 20.64 -13.42 1.05
C GLU A 161 19.58 -13.50 2.17
N THR A 162 19.96 -14.11 3.30
CA THR A 162 19.15 -14.15 4.51
C THR A 162 19.77 -13.29 5.59
N VAL A 163 18.98 -12.42 6.19
CA VAL A 163 19.39 -11.48 7.23
C VAL A 163 18.39 -11.47 8.38
N GLU A 164 18.86 -11.15 9.61
CA GLU A 164 18.00 -11.07 10.79
C GLU A 164 17.53 -9.63 11.03
N LEU A 165 16.24 -9.43 11.39
CA LEU A 165 15.69 -8.14 11.76
C LEU A 165 16.25 -7.69 13.11
N VAL A 166 16.93 -6.54 13.12
CA VAL A 166 17.60 -6.01 14.33
C VAL A 166 16.78 -4.93 15.04
N ASN A 167 15.86 -4.26 14.34
CA ASN A 167 15.04 -3.18 14.87
C ASN A 167 13.95 -3.68 15.84
N GLU A 168 13.61 -2.87 16.85
CA GLU A 168 12.68 -3.29 17.91
C GLU A 168 11.26 -3.53 17.42
N SER A 169 10.82 -2.75 16.44
CA SER A 169 9.47 -2.81 15.88
C SER A 169 9.26 -3.99 14.92
N GLY A 170 10.33 -4.68 14.47
CA GLY A 170 10.23 -5.66 13.39
C GLY A 170 9.79 -5.03 12.07
N LEU A 171 9.21 -5.81 11.17
CA LEU A 171 8.80 -5.35 9.84
C LEU A 171 7.38 -4.77 9.86
N HIS A 172 7.14 -3.73 10.70
CA HIS A 172 5.90 -2.97 10.76
C HIS A 172 5.79 -1.91 9.67
N ALA A 173 4.72 -1.11 9.66
CA ALA A 173 4.36 -0.20 8.58
C ALA A 173 5.50 0.72 8.11
N ARG A 174 6.23 1.39 9.02
CA ARG A 174 7.32 2.31 8.65
C ARG A 174 8.54 1.58 8.09
N PRO A 175 9.12 0.56 8.75
CA PRO A 175 10.17 -0.28 8.16
C PRO A 175 9.74 -0.94 6.84
N ALA A 176 8.51 -1.44 6.73
CA ALA A 176 7.98 -2.02 5.50
C ALA A 176 7.92 -0.98 4.36
N ALA A 177 7.51 0.26 4.64
CA ALA A 177 7.50 1.34 3.65
C ALA A 177 8.92 1.70 3.16
N GLU A 178 9.92 1.78 4.07
CA GLU A 178 11.31 2.01 3.68
C GLU A 178 11.88 0.84 2.86
N PHE A 179 11.44 -0.39 3.15
CA PHE A 179 11.79 -1.57 2.37
C PHE A 179 11.25 -1.46 0.93
N VAL A 180 9.96 -1.17 0.77
CA VAL A 180 9.32 -0.95 -0.54
C VAL A 180 9.99 0.18 -1.32
N LYS A 181 10.24 1.34 -0.68
CA LYS A 181 10.93 2.48 -1.32
C LYS A 181 12.33 2.09 -1.80
N THR A 182 13.02 1.23 -1.08
CA THR A 182 14.35 0.77 -1.47
C THR A 182 14.27 -0.23 -2.62
N ALA A 183 13.34 -1.21 -2.55
CA ALA A 183 13.11 -2.18 -3.63
C ALA A 183 12.67 -1.50 -4.94
N ALA A 184 11.85 -0.44 -4.86
CA ALA A 184 11.34 0.29 -6.01
C ALA A 184 12.42 1.07 -6.80
N LYS A 185 13.64 1.23 -6.25
CA LYS A 185 14.76 1.89 -6.97
C LYS A 185 15.40 0.99 -8.03
N PHE A 186 15.08 -0.30 -8.04
CA PHE A 186 15.67 -1.31 -8.89
C PHE A 186 14.62 -1.88 -9.84
N ASP A 187 15.04 -2.20 -11.07
CA ASP A 187 14.20 -2.86 -12.07
C ASP A 187 14.00 -4.35 -11.73
N ALA A 188 14.91 -4.95 -10.96
CA ALA A 188 14.83 -6.34 -10.51
C ALA A 188 13.48 -6.68 -9.90
N GLU A 189 13.00 -7.88 -10.17
CA GLU A 189 11.95 -8.51 -9.39
C GLU A 189 12.57 -9.00 -8.08
N VAL A 190 12.08 -8.47 -6.95
CA VAL A 190 12.60 -8.83 -5.63
C VAL A 190 11.49 -9.42 -4.78
N ARG A 191 11.81 -10.51 -4.07
CA ARG A 191 10.91 -11.19 -3.13
C ARG A 191 11.51 -11.23 -1.73
N VAL A 192 10.63 -11.18 -0.73
CA VAL A 192 10.97 -11.28 0.69
C VAL A 192 10.14 -12.39 1.30
N ASN A 193 10.79 -13.45 1.77
CA ASN A 193 10.09 -14.65 2.25
C ASN A 193 8.99 -15.14 1.27
N GLY A 194 9.26 -15.00 -0.04
CA GLY A 194 8.36 -15.42 -1.11
C GLY A 194 7.30 -14.39 -1.53
N VAL A 195 7.14 -13.24 -0.84
CA VAL A 195 6.20 -12.19 -1.24
C VAL A 195 6.91 -11.07 -2.00
N ASP A 196 6.18 -10.33 -2.82
CA ASP A 196 6.71 -9.20 -3.59
C ASP A 196 7.24 -8.08 -2.67
N ALA A 197 8.53 -7.75 -2.80
CA ALA A 197 9.21 -6.72 -2.03
C ALA A 197 8.73 -5.29 -2.35
N LYS A 198 8.03 -5.09 -3.46
CA LYS A 198 7.45 -3.80 -3.88
C LYS A 198 6.01 -3.63 -3.38
N SER A 199 5.42 -4.66 -2.76
CA SER A 199 4.07 -4.62 -2.17
C SER A 199 4.13 -4.38 -0.66
N LEU A 200 3.74 -3.17 -0.22
CA LEU A 200 3.72 -2.81 1.20
C LEU A 200 2.87 -3.78 2.03
N LEU A 201 1.67 -4.06 1.56
CA LEU A 201 0.73 -4.90 2.31
C LEU A 201 1.18 -6.35 2.37
N ALA A 202 1.79 -6.88 1.29
CA ALA A 202 2.36 -8.21 1.31
C ALA A 202 3.51 -8.34 2.34
N ILE A 203 4.38 -7.31 2.44
CA ILE A 203 5.45 -7.27 3.44
C ILE A 203 4.86 -7.16 4.85
N MET A 204 3.89 -6.27 5.07
CA MET A 204 3.24 -6.11 6.38
C MET A 204 2.51 -7.38 6.83
N ALA A 205 1.90 -8.13 5.90
CA ALA A 205 1.23 -9.40 6.19
C ALA A 205 2.17 -10.50 6.69
N LEU A 206 3.48 -10.41 6.44
CA LEU A 206 4.48 -11.31 7.01
C LEU A 206 4.57 -11.20 8.54
N ALA A 207 4.18 -10.08 9.11
CA ALA A 207 4.14 -9.79 10.56
C ALA A 207 5.43 -10.20 11.29
N LEU A 208 6.60 -9.94 10.69
CA LEU A 208 7.89 -10.41 11.18
C LEU A 208 8.35 -9.58 12.40
N PRO A 209 8.53 -10.21 13.58
CA PRO A 209 9.02 -9.52 14.76
C PRO A 209 10.54 -9.33 14.71
N ARG A 210 11.09 -8.56 15.68
CA ARG A 210 12.53 -8.49 15.93
C ARG A 210 13.14 -9.89 16.07
N GLY A 211 14.30 -10.11 15.47
CA GLY A 211 15.00 -11.40 15.48
C GLY A 211 14.50 -12.40 14.44
N ALA A 212 13.45 -12.08 13.69
CA ALA A 212 13.00 -12.94 12.60
C ALA A 212 13.99 -12.92 11.43
N SER A 213 14.14 -14.07 10.77
CA SER A 213 14.95 -14.20 9.56
C SER A 213 14.16 -13.73 8.34
N VAL A 214 14.80 -12.92 7.52
CA VAL A 214 14.28 -12.40 6.26
C VAL A 214 15.15 -12.91 5.13
N THR A 215 14.57 -13.68 4.22
CA THR A 215 15.23 -14.12 3.00
C THR A 215 14.82 -13.20 1.86
N ILE A 216 15.80 -12.53 1.26
CA ILE A 216 15.62 -11.59 0.15
C ILE A 216 16.17 -12.25 -1.11
N GLU A 217 15.34 -12.37 -2.14
CA GLU A 217 15.64 -13.02 -3.40
C GLU A 217 15.42 -12.03 -4.54
N GLY A 218 16.35 -11.95 -5.49
CA GLY A 218 16.29 -11.05 -6.63
C GLY A 218 16.48 -11.77 -7.95
N THR A 219 15.72 -11.35 -8.98
CA THR A 219 15.87 -11.76 -10.38
C THR A 219 15.93 -10.54 -11.28
N GLY A 220 16.76 -10.60 -12.32
CA GLY A 220 16.97 -9.48 -13.24
C GLY A 220 18.41 -8.96 -13.25
N ALA A 221 18.66 -7.96 -14.07
CA ALA A 221 20.03 -7.47 -14.35
C ALA A 221 20.70 -6.78 -13.14
N ASP A 222 19.91 -6.12 -12.29
CA ASP A 222 20.34 -5.40 -11.09
C ASP A 222 19.95 -6.11 -9.78
N ALA A 223 19.65 -7.42 -9.86
CA ALA A 223 19.20 -8.22 -8.73
C ALA A 223 20.19 -8.23 -7.55
N GLN A 224 21.50 -8.32 -7.84
CA GLN A 224 22.52 -8.32 -6.79
C GLN A 224 22.55 -6.98 -6.05
N ASP A 225 22.52 -5.86 -6.80
CA ASP A 225 22.54 -4.52 -6.22
C ASP A 225 21.27 -4.27 -5.37
N ALA A 226 20.12 -4.76 -5.84
CA ALA A 226 18.85 -4.69 -5.11
C ALA A 226 18.90 -5.48 -3.78
N VAL A 227 19.38 -6.72 -3.81
CA VAL A 227 19.51 -7.57 -2.62
C VAL A 227 20.49 -6.94 -1.63
N ASP A 228 21.66 -6.48 -2.09
CA ASP A 228 22.68 -5.86 -1.23
C ASP A 228 22.14 -4.59 -0.54
N ALA A 229 21.39 -3.75 -1.28
CA ALA A 229 20.79 -2.53 -0.74
C ALA A 229 19.75 -2.84 0.34
N LEU A 230 18.89 -3.84 0.12
CA LEU A 230 17.87 -4.25 1.07
C LEU A 230 18.46 -4.93 2.31
N VAL A 231 19.47 -5.76 2.16
CA VAL A 231 20.21 -6.36 3.27
C VAL A 231 20.88 -5.27 4.11
N ALA A 232 21.51 -4.27 3.48
CA ALA A 232 22.11 -3.13 4.18
C ALA A 232 21.06 -2.34 4.97
N LEU A 233 19.87 -2.13 4.39
CA LEU A 233 18.74 -1.46 5.06
C LEU A 233 18.29 -2.23 6.31
N VAL A 234 18.09 -3.56 6.21
CA VAL A 234 17.73 -4.41 7.36
C VAL A 234 18.81 -4.37 8.44
N ARG A 235 20.09 -4.50 8.08
CA ARG A 235 21.21 -4.44 9.02
C ARG A 235 21.36 -3.09 9.70
N SER A 236 20.94 -2.00 9.06
CA SER A 236 20.93 -0.66 9.66
C SER A 236 19.80 -0.45 10.68
N GLY A 237 18.86 -1.40 10.79
CA GLY A 237 17.67 -1.28 11.64
C GLY A 237 16.68 -0.22 11.14
N PHE A 238 16.65 0.06 9.83
CA PHE A 238 15.78 1.06 9.20
C PHE A 238 15.93 2.51 9.73
N GLY A 239 17.07 2.78 10.40
CA GLY A 239 17.34 4.08 11.01
C GLY A 239 16.60 4.34 12.34
N GLU A 240 16.12 3.27 12.99
CA GLU A 240 15.56 3.30 14.36
C GLU A 240 16.62 3.18 15.45
#